data_23e487f4238000ad5e690a52fa85d0e8
#
_entry.id   23e487f4238000ad5e690a52fa85d0e8
#
_cell.length_a   1.000
_cell.length_b   1.000
_cell.length_c   1.000
_cell.angle_alpha   90.00
_cell.angle_beta   90.00
_cell.angle_gamma   90.00
#
_symmetry.space_group_name_H-M   'P 1'
#
loop_
_entity.id
_entity.type
_entity.pdbx_description
1 polymer ?
#
loop_
_entity_poly.entity_id
_entity_poly.type
_entity_poly.pdbx_seq_one_letter_code
_entity_poly.pdbx_strand_id
1 'polypeptide(L)'
;MHDAMGVRHETGEQAKVLNQMIEEWIDISEKNAPFLQNMHLKEMVGHTPLLRLHKLEKNYRLKARLLAKCEFYNPLFSVKDRIALSMLDKAEKSGKINANTVFVEATSGNTGIALAALCAAKGYKLVIVMPENMSQERIKLIRHFGAEVILTPAEDGMKGSIAKADILAEKSPDVILLRQFENEANPDAHRLGTSMEIMEDTGGEVDCLVSAVGTSGTLTGIASALKTCNPDLYVVAVEPAESPVLNGGKPGPHKILGIGAGFVPKFYGPALVDEVVDVTSEEAIDMAKTVARTEGLPVGLSSGAALAAAIKVGQKPEMAGKNMVVILASAVERYLSLGYFD
;
A
#
# COMPACT_ATOMS: atom_id res chain seq x y z
N MET A 1 -8.90 66.85 5.82
CA MET A 1 -8.86 66.47 4.38
C MET A 1 -7.62 65.65 3.98
N HIS A 2 -6.59 65.59 4.81
CA HIS A 2 -5.38 64.82 4.45
C HIS A 2 -5.51 63.31 4.60
N ASP A 3 -6.30 62.82 5.60
CA ASP A 3 -6.44 61.38 5.82
C ASP A 3 -7.25 60.61 4.77
N ALA A 4 -8.19 61.27 4.14
CA ALA A 4 -9.03 60.59 3.11
C ALA A 4 -8.31 60.34 1.80
N MET A 5 -7.25 61.11 1.48
CA MET A 5 -6.42 60.88 0.27
C MET A 5 -5.40 59.77 0.51
N GLY A 6 -4.83 59.67 1.69
CA GLY A 6 -3.88 58.60 2.06
C GLY A 6 -4.52 57.23 2.01
N VAL A 7 -5.69 57.07 2.63
CA VAL A 7 -6.44 55.81 2.66
C VAL A 7 -6.86 55.37 1.24
N ARG A 8 -7.23 56.30 0.35
CA ARG A 8 -7.59 56.00 -1.04
C ARG A 8 -6.37 55.59 -1.89
N HIS A 9 -5.20 56.17 -1.59
CA HIS A 9 -3.98 55.80 -2.31
C HIS A 9 -3.48 54.43 -1.87
N GLU A 10 -3.48 54.10 -0.58
CA GLU A 10 -3.12 52.78 -0.05
C GLU A 10 -4.08 51.70 -0.52
N THR A 11 -5.40 51.95 -0.52
CA THR A 11 -6.38 50.95 -1.09
C THR A 11 -6.18 50.77 -2.59
N GLY A 12 -5.77 51.78 -3.34
CA GLY A 12 -5.44 51.66 -4.77
C GLY A 12 -4.18 50.81 -5.02
N GLU A 13 -3.15 50.94 -4.24
CA GLU A 13 -1.95 50.12 -4.34
C GLU A 13 -2.21 48.67 -3.90
N GLN A 14 -2.94 48.47 -2.82
CA GLN A 14 -3.35 47.11 -2.39
C GLN A 14 -4.22 46.43 -3.44
N ALA A 15 -5.14 47.15 -4.10
CA ALA A 15 -5.95 46.59 -5.17
C ALA A 15 -5.10 46.22 -6.39
N LYS A 16 -4.06 46.99 -6.74
CA LYS A 16 -3.13 46.64 -7.81
C LYS A 16 -2.35 45.36 -7.52
N VAL A 17 -1.81 45.26 -6.30
CA VAL A 17 -1.08 44.06 -5.85
C VAL A 17 -1.98 42.84 -5.87
N LEU A 18 -3.22 42.97 -5.40
CA LEU A 18 -4.21 41.89 -5.42
C LEU A 18 -4.56 41.45 -6.84
N ASN A 19 -4.80 42.41 -7.73
CA ASN A 19 -5.06 42.09 -9.15
C ASN A 19 -3.88 41.43 -9.82
N GLN A 20 -2.65 41.88 -9.56
CA GLN A 20 -1.47 41.21 -10.08
C GLN A 20 -1.33 39.79 -9.56
N MET A 21 -1.57 39.55 -8.26
CA MET A 21 -1.59 38.19 -7.68
C MET A 21 -2.67 37.32 -8.32
N ILE A 22 -3.86 37.87 -8.61
CA ILE A 22 -4.94 37.15 -9.27
C ILE A 22 -4.56 36.82 -10.72
N GLU A 23 -3.96 37.74 -11.47
CA GLU A 23 -3.50 37.51 -12.82
C GLU A 23 -2.40 36.45 -12.89
N GLU A 24 -1.42 36.51 -11.98
CA GLU A 24 -0.38 35.49 -11.84
C GLU A 24 -0.98 34.12 -11.49
N TRP A 25 -1.97 34.09 -10.59
CA TRP A 25 -2.66 32.85 -10.21
C TRP A 25 -3.49 32.26 -11.36
N ILE A 26 -4.17 33.10 -12.14
CA ILE A 26 -4.91 32.69 -13.35
C ILE A 26 -3.93 32.12 -14.39
N ASP A 27 -2.82 32.80 -14.65
CA ASP A 27 -1.78 32.32 -15.59
C ASP A 27 -1.18 30.97 -15.16
N ILE A 28 -0.91 30.79 -13.88
CA ILE A 28 -0.50 29.49 -13.31
C ILE A 28 -1.59 28.43 -13.48
N SER A 29 -2.85 28.79 -13.22
CA SER A 29 -3.96 27.84 -13.34
C SER A 29 -4.24 27.45 -14.79
N GLU A 30 -4.14 28.38 -15.73
CA GLU A 30 -4.29 28.11 -17.16
C GLU A 30 -3.14 27.25 -17.72
N LYS A 31 -1.90 27.50 -17.29
CA LYS A 31 -0.73 26.67 -17.67
C LYS A 31 -0.84 25.24 -17.15
N ASN A 32 -1.46 25.04 -15.99
CA ASN A 32 -1.67 23.73 -15.38
C ASN A 32 -3.01 23.09 -15.78
N ALA A 33 -3.93 23.83 -16.42
CA ALA A 33 -5.25 23.31 -16.80
C ALA A 33 -5.17 22.05 -17.68
N PRO A 34 -4.27 21.94 -18.68
CA PRO A 34 -4.10 20.70 -19.45
C PRO A 34 -3.67 19.51 -18.59
N PHE A 35 -2.83 19.74 -17.58
CA PHE A 35 -2.39 18.70 -16.64
C PHE A 35 -3.57 18.23 -15.77
N LEU A 36 -4.34 19.15 -15.19
CA LEU A 36 -5.50 18.81 -14.37
C LEU A 36 -6.63 18.15 -15.18
N GLN A 37 -6.84 18.56 -16.43
CA GLN A 37 -7.86 17.97 -17.32
C GLN A 37 -7.53 16.54 -17.74
N ASN A 38 -6.26 16.15 -17.75
CA ASN A 38 -5.78 14.83 -18.18
C ASN A 38 -5.34 13.94 -17.03
N MET A 39 -5.52 14.36 -15.77
CA MET A 39 -5.14 13.55 -14.61
C MET A 39 -6.20 12.46 -14.39
N HIS A 40 -5.79 11.21 -14.50
CA HIS A 40 -6.62 10.04 -14.22
C HIS A 40 -6.21 9.40 -12.89
N LEU A 41 -7.10 8.58 -12.31
CA LEU A 41 -6.83 7.90 -11.04
C LEU A 41 -5.50 7.14 -11.03
N LYS A 42 -5.09 6.58 -12.16
CA LYS A 42 -3.83 5.83 -12.29
C LYS A 42 -2.59 6.69 -12.05
N GLU A 43 -2.61 8.00 -12.38
CA GLU A 43 -1.50 8.92 -12.16
C GLU A 43 -1.32 9.30 -10.68
N MET A 44 -2.36 9.05 -9.86
CA MET A 44 -2.29 9.26 -8.42
C MET A 44 -1.65 8.08 -7.66
N VAL A 45 -1.46 6.93 -8.33
CA VAL A 45 -0.90 5.72 -7.69
C VAL A 45 0.62 5.84 -7.62
N GLY A 46 1.17 5.65 -6.44
CA GLY A 46 2.61 5.78 -6.19
C GLY A 46 3.00 7.15 -5.65
N HIS A 47 4.29 7.48 -5.79
CA HIS A 47 4.89 8.71 -5.27
C HIS A 47 4.51 9.00 -3.81
N THR A 48 4.45 7.92 -3.02
CA THR A 48 4.06 8.00 -1.60
C THR A 48 5.20 8.59 -0.78
N PRO A 49 4.90 9.35 0.30
CA PRO A 49 5.94 9.98 1.10
C PRO A 49 6.82 8.98 1.83
N LEU A 50 8.10 9.33 2.00
CA LEU A 50 9.03 8.70 2.92
C LEU A 50 9.26 9.62 4.12
N LEU A 51 8.83 9.19 5.31
CA LEU A 51 8.87 10.01 6.54
C LEU A 51 9.84 9.43 7.56
N ARG A 52 10.66 10.26 8.20
CA ARG A 52 11.48 9.86 9.33
C ARG A 52 10.68 9.91 10.64
N LEU A 53 10.70 8.81 11.41
CA LEU A 53 9.92 8.64 12.64
C LEU A 53 10.76 8.98 13.88
N HIS A 54 11.08 10.27 14.06
CA HIS A 54 11.98 10.75 15.10
C HIS A 54 11.53 10.43 16.54
N LYS A 55 10.22 10.48 16.81
CA LYS A 55 9.72 10.22 18.17
C LYS A 55 9.82 8.75 18.50
N LEU A 56 9.54 7.86 17.55
CA LEU A 56 9.75 6.42 17.75
C LEU A 56 11.23 6.10 17.93
N GLU A 57 12.14 6.67 17.10
CA GLU A 57 13.59 6.51 17.27
C GLU A 57 14.01 6.85 18.72
N LYS A 58 13.56 7.99 19.22
CA LYS A 58 13.88 8.47 20.57
C LYS A 58 13.25 7.60 21.66
N ASN A 59 11.96 7.30 21.57
CA ASN A 59 11.21 6.58 22.60
C ASN A 59 11.70 5.16 22.78
N TYR A 60 12.08 4.49 21.69
CA TYR A 60 12.59 3.12 21.68
C TYR A 60 14.13 3.05 21.66
N ARG A 61 14.84 4.19 21.71
CA ARG A 61 16.32 4.26 21.70
C ARG A 61 16.92 3.52 20.51
N LEU A 62 16.34 3.68 19.33
CA LEU A 62 16.81 3.00 18.13
C LEU A 62 18.24 3.43 17.81
N LYS A 63 19.02 2.48 17.28
CA LYS A 63 20.34 2.74 16.74
C LYS A 63 20.29 3.16 15.28
N ALA A 64 19.28 2.66 14.54
CA ALA A 64 19.00 3.02 13.17
C ALA A 64 18.20 4.33 13.06
N ARG A 65 18.26 4.98 11.89
CA ARG A 65 17.28 5.98 11.46
C ARG A 65 16.09 5.25 10.86
N LEU A 66 14.89 5.51 11.35
CA LEU A 66 13.67 4.82 10.93
C LEU A 66 12.89 5.65 9.91
N LEU A 67 12.84 5.19 8.66
CA LEU A 67 12.20 5.83 7.53
C LEU A 67 10.95 5.02 7.14
N ALA A 68 9.79 5.66 7.17
CA ALA A 68 8.51 5.02 6.86
C ALA A 68 8.05 5.35 5.43
N LYS A 69 7.97 4.37 4.55
CA LYS A 69 7.32 4.49 3.24
C LYS A 69 5.81 4.37 3.42
N CYS A 70 5.10 5.50 3.31
CA CYS A 70 3.70 5.65 3.69
C CYS A 70 2.75 5.24 2.55
N GLU A 71 2.61 3.95 2.29
CA GLU A 71 1.80 3.41 1.19
C GLU A 71 0.27 3.67 1.35
N PHE A 72 -0.18 4.09 2.52
CA PHE A 72 -1.55 4.54 2.74
C PHE A 72 -1.87 5.92 2.13
N TYR A 73 -0.89 6.61 1.55
CA TYR A 73 -1.12 7.82 0.75
C TYR A 73 -1.51 7.52 -0.71
N ASN A 74 -1.49 6.26 -1.14
CA ASN A 74 -2.12 5.89 -2.41
C ASN A 74 -3.62 6.23 -2.40
N PRO A 75 -4.26 6.49 -3.56
CA PRO A 75 -5.63 7.01 -3.66
C PRO A 75 -6.70 6.14 -2.99
N LEU A 76 -6.48 4.83 -2.91
CA LEU A 76 -7.35 3.88 -2.20
C LEU A 76 -6.74 3.45 -0.86
N PHE A 77 -5.85 4.25 -0.29
CA PHE A 77 -5.28 4.12 1.06
C PHE A 77 -4.51 2.83 1.33
N SER A 78 -3.90 2.23 0.30
CA SER A 78 -3.04 1.06 0.52
C SER A 78 -2.02 0.80 -0.60
N VAL A 79 -1.00 0.03 -0.24
CA VAL A 79 0.02 -0.52 -1.15
C VAL A 79 -0.57 -1.32 -2.33
N LYS A 80 -1.81 -1.79 -2.19
CA LYS A 80 -2.45 -2.63 -3.20
C LYS A 80 -2.89 -1.88 -4.45
N ASP A 81 -2.96 -0.55 -4.39
CA ASP A 81 -3.24 0.29 -5.55
C ASP A 81 -2.18 0.09 -6.62
N ARG A 82 -0.91 -0.04 -6.22
CA ARG A 82 0.21 -0.29 -7.13
C ARG A 82 0.07 -1.60 -7.91
N ILE A 83 -0.18 -2.69 -7.19
CA ILE A 83 -0.30 -4.02 -7.83
C ILE A 83 -1.57 -4.14 -8.66
N ALA A 84 -2.66 -3.53 -8.23
CA ALA A 84 -3.91 -3.50 -8.99
C ALA A 84 -3.72 -2.78 -10.34
N LEU A 85 -3.07 -1.60 -10.33
CA LEU A 85 -2.74 -0.88 -11.55
C LEU A 85 -1.82 -1.70 -12.45
N SER A 86 -0.73 -2.25 -11.91
CA SER A 86 0.25 -3.02 -12.68
C SER A 86 -0.35 -4.28 -13.31
N MET A 87 -1.22 -5.00 -12.59
CA MET A 87 -1.89 -6.19 -13.13
C MET A 87 -2.87 -5.83 -14.25
N LEU A 88 -3.62 -4.73 -14.12
CA LEU A 88 -4.51 -4.25 -15.17
C LEU A 88 -3.72 -3.78 -16.41
N ASP A 89 -2.66 -3.01 -16.23
CA ASP A 89 -1.81 -2.55 -17.33
C ASP A 89 -1.14 -3.73 -18.07
N LYS A 90 -0.73 -4.77 -17.36
CA LYS A 90 -0.23 -6.00 -17.96
C LYS A 90 -1.30 -6.71 -18.78
N ALA A 91 -2.52 -6.79 -18.26
CA ALA A 91 -3.65 -7.38 -18.99
C ALA A 91 -3.98 -6.57 -20.25
N GLU A 92 -3.98 -5.24 -20.19
CA GLU A 92 -4.16 -4.35 -21.35
C GLU A 92 -3.10 -4.59 -22.43
N LYS A 93 -1.83 -4.64 -22.02
CA LYS A 93 -0.69 -4.89 -22.94
C LYS A 93 -0.73 -6.29 -23.58
N SER A 94 -1.45 -7.24 -22.97
CA SER A 94 -1.59 -8.60 -23.55
C SER A 94 -2.42 -8.65 -24.82
N GLY A 95 -3.21 -7.61 -25.12
CA GLY A 95 -4.13 -7.57 -26.27
C GLY A 95 -5.33 -8.54 -26.17
N LYS A 96 -5.56 -9.15 -25.00
CA LYS A 96 -6.65 -10.12 -24.80
C LYS A 96 -7.96 -9.48 -24.34
N ILE A 97 -7.96 -8.18 -24.03
CA ILE A 97 -9.15 -7.47 -23.57
C ILE A 97 -10.07 -7.16 -24.75
N ASN A 98 -11.35 -7.45 -24.58
CA ASN A 98 -12.42 -7.13 -25.53
C ASN A 98 -13.62 -6.53 -24.78
N ALA A 99 -14.69 -6.15 -25.51
CA ALA A 99 -15.88 -5.51 -24.94
C ALA A 99 -16.64 -6.39 -23.91
N ASN A 100 -16.45 -7.71 -23.96
CA ASN A 100 -17.09 -8.68 -23.06
C ASN A 100 -16.21 -9.03 -21.87
N THR A 101 -14.94 -8.62 -21.84
CA THR A 101 -13.98 -8.99 -20.81
C THR A 101 -14.49 -8.66 -19.41
N VAL A 102 -14.39 -9.66 -18.52
CA VAL A 102 -14.67 -9.55 -17.10
C VAL A 102 -13.41 -9.93 -16.32
N PHE A 103 -12.88 -8.98 -15.57
CA PHE A 103 -11.79 -9.28 -14.65
C PHE A 103 -12.33 -10.01 -13.42
N VAL A 104 -11.58 -10.97 -12.92
CA VAL A 104 -11.93 -11.70 -11.69
C VAL A 104 -10.71 -11.79 -10.79
N GLU A 105 -10.92 -11.55 -9.50
CA GLU A 105 -9.89 -11.72 -8.46
C GLU A 105 -10.48 -12.33 -7.21
N ALA A 106 -9.79 -13.33 -6.65
CA ALA A 106 -10.10 -13.89 -5.34
C ALA A 106 -9.32 -13.11 -4.27
N THR A 107 -10.02 -12.28 -3.51
CA THR A 107 -9.38 -11.46 -2.47
C THR A 107 -10.35 -11.00 -1.41
N SER A 108 -9.94 -11.03 -0.16
CA SER A 108 -10.70 -10.53 0.98
C SER A 108 -10.31 -9.11 1.41
N GLY A 109 -9.35 -8.49 0.73
CA GLY A 109 -8.67 -7.30 1.24
C GLY A 109 -8.61 -6.10 0.30
N ASN A 110 -7.59 -5.31 0.54
CA ASN A 110 -7.34 -4.03 -0.14
C ASN A 110 -7.16 -4.17 -1.66
N THR A 111 -6.69 -5.32 -2.15
CA THR A 111 -6.57 -5.59 -3.59
C THR A 111 -7.93 -5.51 -4.29
N GLY A 112 -9.00 -6.06 -3.70
CA GLY A 112 -10.34 -5.98 -4.25
C GLY A 112 -10.87 -4.56 -4.35
N ILE A 113 -10.58 -3.73 -3.36
CA ILE A 113 -10.98 -2.31 -3.35
C ILE A 113 -10.21 -1.54 -4.43
N ALA A 114 -8.89 -1.72 -4.51
CA ALA A 114 -8.07 -1.05 -5.50
C ALA A 114 -8.47 -1.44 -6.94
N LEU A 115 -8.69 -2.73 -7.18
CA LEU A 115 -9.19 -3.21 -8.48
C LEU A 115 -10.57 -2.64 -8.82
N ALA A 116 -11.49 -2.59 -7.84
CA ALA A 116 -12.83 -2.07 -8.08
C ALA A 116 -12.80 -0.60 -8.51
N ALA A 117 -12.03 0.23 -7.84
CA ALA A 117 -11.88 1.64 -8.19
C ALA A 117 -11.20 1.85 -9.55
N LEU A 118 -10.11 1.13 -9.82
CA LEU A 118 -9.38 1.24 -11.09
C LEU A 118 -10.19 0.69 -12.27
N CYS A 119 -10.92 -0.41 -12.09
CA CYS A 119 -11.82 -0.95 -13.11
C CYS A 119 -12.98 0.03 -13.39
N ALA A 120 -13.57 0.64 -12.35
CA ALA A 120 -14.59 1.68 -12.53
C ALA A 120 -14.05 2.86 -13.35
N ALA A 121 -12.85 3.36 -13.02
CA ALA A 121 -12.21 4.46 -13.72
C ALA A 121 -11.86 4.13 -15.20
N LYS A 122 -11.56 2.86 -15.49
CA LYS A 122 -11.21 2.37 -16.84
C LYS A 122 -12.43 1.82 -17.62
N GLY A 123 -13.61 1.73 -17.01
CA GLY A 123 -14.83 1.18 -17.63
C GLY A 123 -14.84 -0.36 -17.76
N TYR A 124 -14.07 -1.06 -16.94
CA TYR A 124 -13.99 -2.52 -16.96
C TYR A 124 -14.98 -3.19 -16.01
N LYS A 125 -15.49 -4.34 -16.39
CA LYS A 125 -16.29 -5.19 -15.52
C LYS A 125 -15.37 -5.96 -14.58
N LEU A 126 -15.75 -6.03 -13.29
CA LEU A 126 -14.98 -6.72 -12.26
C LEU A 126 -15.88 -7.57 -11.38
N VAL A 127 -15.45 -8.78 -11.10
CA VAL A 127 -16.02 -9.69 -10.10
C VAL A 127 -14.97 -9.97 -9.03
N ILE A 128 -15.30 -9.69 -7.78
CA ILE A 128 -14.48 -10.05 -6.62
C ILE A 128 -15.10 -11.27 -5.94
N VAL A 129 -14.30 -12.29 -5.71
CA VAL A 129 -14.71 -13.50 -4.98
C VAL A 129 -14.07 -13.49 -3.60
N MET A 130 -14.87 -13.60 -2.53
CA MET A 130 -14.38 -13.56 -1.15
C MET A 130 -15.24 -14.39 -0.20
N PRO A 131 -14.68 -14.84 0.96
CA PRO A 131 -15.47 -15.50 1.99
C PRO A 131 -16.55 -14.57 2.58
N GLU A 132 -17.69 -15.11 2.95
CA GLU A 132 -18.84 -14.35 3.44
C GLU A 132 -18.63 -13.68 4.82
N ASN A 133 -17.65 -14.16 5.61
CA ASN A 133 -17.29 -13.58 6.91
C ASN A 133 -16.40 -12.34 6.83
N MET A 134 -16.19 -11.80 5.65
CA MET A 134 -15.45 -10.55 5.47
C MET A 134 -16.25 -9.34 5.93
N SER A 135 -15.56 -8.24 6.28
CA SER A 135 -16.20 -7.04 6.80
C SER A 135 -17.17 -6.43 5.79
N GLN A 136 -18.35 -6.04 6.30
CA GLN A 136 -19.41 -5.46 5.47
C GLN A 136 -18.99 -4.16 4.80
N GLU A 137 -18.09 -3.37 5.42
CA GLU A 137 -17.56 -2.14 4.85
C GLU A 137 -16.81 -2.40 3.56
N ARG A 138 -15.99 -3.47 3.50
CA ARG A 138 -15.24 -3.84 2.28
C ARG A 138 -16.17 -4.27 1.17
N ILE A 139 -17.16 -5.10 1.47
CA ILE A 139 -18.15 -5.56 0.51
C ILE A 139 -18.92 -4.36 -0.05
N LYS A 140 -19.39 -3.46 0.82
CA LYS A 140 -20.12 -2.25 0.42
C LYS A 140 -19.25 -1.33 -0.44
N LEU A 141 -17.98 -1.12 -0.08
CA LEU A 141 -17.07 -0.26 -0.82
C LEU A 141 -16.76 -0.82 -2.22
N ILE A 142 -16.52 -2.11 -2.35
CA ILE A 142 -16.32 -2.78 -3.64
C ILE A 142 -17.56 -2.62 -4.53
N ARG A 143 -18.75 -2.88 -3.97
CA ARG A 143 -20.01 -2.70 -4.69
C ARG A 143 -20.30 -1.24 -5.04
N HIS A 144 -19.88 -0.30 -4.21
CA HIS A 144 -20.01 1.15 -4.46
C HIS A 144 -19.25 1.58 -5.72
N PHE A 145 -18.12 0.98 -6.02
CA PHE A 145 -17.40 1.17 -7.28
C PHE A 145 -18.01 0.42 -8.48
N GLY A 146 -19.13 -0.29 -8.29
CA GLY A 146 -19.82 -1.01 -9.37
C GLY A 146 -19.33 -2.42 -9.64
N ALA A 147 -18.40 -2.95 -8.86
CA ALA A 147 -17.94 -4.33 -9.01
C ALA A 147 -18.95 -5.33 -8.40
N GLU A 148 -19.08 -6.49 -9.02
CA GLU A 148 -19.83 -7.61 -8.47
C GLU A 148 -19.04 -8.31 -7.37
N VAL A 149 -19.72 -8.75 -6.30
CA VAL A 149 -19.11 -9.52 -5.20
C VAL A 149 -19.83 -10.85 -5.07
N ILE A 150 -19.08 -11.92 -5.30
CA ILE A 150 -19.53 -13.30 -5.08
C ILE A 150 -18.97 -13.76 -3.73
N LEU A 151 -19.87 -14.16 -2.83
CA LEU A 151 -19.50 -14.68 -1.52
C LEU A 151 -19.39 -16.21 -1.56
N THR A 152 -18.37 -16.75 -0.89
CA THR A 152 -18.16 -18.19 -0.71
C THR A 152 -18.30 -18.55 0.77
N PRO A 153 -18.61 -19.83 1.11
CA PRO A 153 -18.71 -20.26 2.50
C PRO A 153 -17.48 -19.89 3.33
N ALA A 154 -17.68 -19.38 4.54
CA ALA A 154 -16.61 -18.95 5.43
C ALA A 154 -15.65 -20.10 5.78
N GLU A 155 -16.15 -21.32 5.90
CA GLU A 155 -15.40 -22.54 6.22
C GLU A 155 -14.36 -22.90 5.15
N ASP A 156 -14.63 -22.56 3.88
CA ASP A 156 -13.69 -22.80 2.77
C ASP A 156 -12.56 -21.75 2.68
N GLY A 157 -12.70 -20.65 3.41
CA GLY A 157 -11.73 -19.56 3.46
C GLY A 157 -11.31 -19.04 2.06
N MET A 158 -10.09 -18.55 1.95
CA MET A 158 -9.56 -18.05 0.66
C MET A 158 -9.40 -19.16 -0.40
N LYS A 159 -9.18 -20.42 0.01
CA LYS A 159 -9.07 -21.54 -0.95
C LYS A 159 -10.38 -21.72 -1.71
N GLY A 160 -11.52 -21.66 -1.03
CA GLY A 160 -12.84 -21.72 -1.64
C GLY A 160 -13.08 -20.57 -2.62
N SER A 161 -12.64 -19.36 -2.27
CA SER A 161 -12.77 -18.21 -3.17
C SER A 161 -11.90 -18.33 -4.40
N ILE A 162 -10.68 -18.85 -4.29
CA ILE A 162 -9.80 -19.12 -5.44
C ILE A 162 -10.42 -20.16 -6.36
N ALA A 163 -10.86 -21.30 -5.82
CA ALA A 163 -11.52 -22.36 -6.60
C ALA A 163 -12.77 -21.84 -7.32
N LYS A 164 -13.55 -20.97 -6.67
CA LYS A 164 -14.73 -20.36 -7.30
C LYS A 164 -14.35 -19.42 -8.45
N ALA A 165 -13.26 -18.65 -8.32
CA ALA A 165 -12.73 -17.79 -9.36
C ALA A 165 -12.25 -18.63 -10.57
N ASP A 166 -11.56 -19.74 -10.32
CA ASP A 166 -11.12 -20.67 -11.38
C ASP A 166 -12.30 -21.24 -12.16
N ILE A 167 -13.37 -21.68 -11.46
CA ILE A 167 -14.60 -22.16 -12.12
C ILE A 167 -15.24 -21.08 -13.01
N LEU A 168 -15.17 -19.80 -12.62
CA LEU A 168 -15.69 -18.71 -13.46
C LEU A 168 -14.87 -18.56 -14.74
N ALA A 169 -13.55 -18.69 -14.67
CA ALA A 169 -12.68 -18.61 -15.83
C ALA A 169 -12.85 -19.81 -16.79
N GLU A 170 -13.08 -21.02 -16.26
CA GLU A 170 -13.36 -22.20 -17.08
C GLU A 170 -14.66 -22.09 -17.88
N LYS A 171 -15.63 -21.33 -17.36
CA LYS A 171 -16.95 -21.18 -18.00
C LYS A 171 -17.00 -20.15 -19.12
N SER A 172 -16.04 -19.25 -19.20
CA SER A 172 -16.04 -18.19 -20.22
C SER A 172 -14.63 -17.75 -20.60
N PRO A 173 -14.31 -17.72 -21.90
CA PRO A 173 -13.04 -17.22 -22.40
C PRO A 173 -12.87 -15.70 -22.21
N ASP A 174 -13.95 -14.98 -21.91
CA ASP A 174 -13.93 -13.55 -21.67
C ASP A 174 -13.49 -13.20 -20.23
N VAL A 175 -13.35 -14.21 -19.35
CA VAL A 175 -12.88 -14.03 -17.97
C VAL A 175 -11.36 -13.99 -17.92
N ILE A 176 -10.82 -12.93 -17.34
CA ILE A 176 -9.38 -12.78 -17.05
C ILE A 176 -9.16 -12.80 -15.54
N LEU A 177 -8.50 -13.84 -15.04
CA LEU A 177 -8.04 -13.93 -13.64
C LEU A 177 -6.78 -13.10 -13.45
N LEU A 178 -6.76 -12.20 -12.49
CA LEU A 178 -5.59 -11.36 -12.21
C LEU A 178 -4.54 -12.07 -11.35
N ARG A 179 -4.96 -12.93 -10.39
CA ARG A 179 -4.09 -13.85 -9.61
C ARG A 179 -2.93 -13.14 -8.90
N GLN A 180 -3.22 -12.29 -7.94
CA GLN A 180 -2.21 -11.49 -7.22
C GLN A 180 -1.06 -12.32 -6.61
N PHE A 181 -1.27 -13.59 -6.27
CA PHE A 181 -0.24 -14.48 -5.70
C PHE A 181 0.68 -15.11 -6.76
N GLU A 182 0.35 -15.01 -8.04
CA GLU A 182 1.05 -15.68 -9.13
C GLU A 182 1.45 -14.74 -10.27
N ASN A 183 0.85 -13.56 -10.36
CA ASN A 183 1.07 -12.59 -11.44
C ASN A 183 2.32 -11.76 -11.20
N GLU A 184 3.33 -11.90 -12.03
CA GLU A 184 4.61 -11.17 -11.93
C GLU A 184 4.45 -9.64 -11.97
N ALA A 185 3.32 -9.11 -12.47
CA ALA A 185 3.02 -7.69 -12.38
C ALA A 185 2.93 -7.18 -10.93
N ASN A 186 2.70 -8.08 -9.95
CA ASN A 186 2.71 -7.73 -8.54
C ASN A 186 4.11 -7.35 -8.03
N PRO A 187 5.13 -8.22 -8.02
CA PRO A 187 6.48 -7.79 -7.64
C PRO A 187 7.06 -6.73 -8.58
N ASP A 188 6.70 -6.72 -9.87
CA ASP A 188 7.16 -5.70 -10.84
C ASP A 188 6.68 -4.30 -10.48
N ALA A 189 5.46 -4.13 -9.97
CA ALA A 189 4.97 -2.83 -9.50
C ALA A 189 5.89 -2.22 -8.43
N HIS A 190 6.47 -3.06 -7.60
CA HIS A 190 7.37 -2.63 -6.53
C HIS A 190 8.83 -2.53 -6.98
N ARG A 191 9.25 -3.42 -7.89
CA ARG A 191 10.60 -3.40 -8.48
C ARG A 191 10.83 -2.16 -9.33
N LEU A 192 9.83 -1.74 -10.11
CA LEU A 192 9.92 -0.64 -11.06
C LEU A 192 9.36 0.69 -10.54
N GLY A 193 8.62 0.66 -9.43
CA GLY A 193 7.99 1.83 -8.82
C GLY A 193 8.50 2.10 -7.42
N THR A 194 8.01 1.35 -6.42
CA THR A 194 8.29 1.62 -4.99
C THR A 194 9.79 1.67 -4.67
N SER A 195 10.59 0.77 -5.26
CA SER A 195 12.04 0.76 -5.03
C SER A 195 12.72 2.00 -5.59
N MET A 196 12.28 2.48 -6.77
CA MET A 196 12.84 3.68 -7.39
C MET A 196 12.52 4.93 -6.58
N GLU A 197 11.29 5.03 -6.07
CA GLU A 197 10.90 6.11 -5.16
C GLU A 197 11.74 6.10 -3.87
N ILE A 198 11.96 4.92 -3.27
CA ILE A 198 12.81 4.78 -2.08
C ILE A 198 14.26 5.22 -2.39
N MET A 199 14.81 4.81 -3.52
CA MET A 199 16.15 5.21 -3.95
C MET A 199 16.26 6.73 -4.15
N GLU A 200 15.26 7.34 -4.78
CA GLU A 200 15.21 8.79 -4.97
C GLU A 200 15.10 9.54 -3.63
N ASP A 201 14.14 9.14 -2.78
CA ASP A 201 13.87 9.76 -1.48
C ASP A 201 15.06 9.68 -0.50
N THR A 202 15.91 8.64 -0.65
CA THR A 202 17.07 8.40 0.23
C THR A 202 18.41 8.77 -0.40
N GLY A 203 18.43 9.21 -1.65
CA GLY A 203 19.68 9.38 -2.41
C GLY A 203 20.47 8.08 -2.58
N GLY A 204 19.79 6.93 -2.54
CA GLY A 204 20.39 5.61 -2.64
C GLY A 204 20.90 5.04 -1.32
N GLU A 205 20.81 5.77 -0.22
CA GLU A 205 21.29 5.34 1.09
C GLU A 205 20.24 4.53 1.86
N VAL A 206 20.12 3.24 1.55
CA VAL A 206 19.24 2.28 2.23
C VAL A 206 20.05 1.09 2.70
N ASP A 207 20.09 0.87 4.02
CA ASP A 207 20.86 -0.23 4.64
C ASP A 207 19.97 -1.38 5.08
N CYS A 208 18.70 -1.11 5.39
CA CYS A 208 17.76 -2.12 5.87
C CYS A 208 16.36 -1.88 5.28
N LEU A 209 15.70 -2.95 4.86
CA LEU A 209 14.30 -2.95 4.43
C LEU A 209 13.48 -3.85 5.34
N VAL A 210 12.40 -3.33 5.91
CA VAL A 210 11.44 -4.08 6.72
C VAL A 210 10.07 -4.07 6.05
N SER A 211 9.52 -5.24 5.74
CA SER A 211 8.20 -5.35 5.13
C SER A 211 7.42 -6.56 5.62
N ALA A 212 6.16 -6.35 5.95
CA ALA A 212 5.25 -7.43 6.30
C ALA A 212 4.81 -8.22 5.06
N VAL A 213 4.72 -9.54 5.18
CA VAL A 213 4.55 -10.46 4.05
C VAL A 213 3.10 -10.95 3.93
N GLY A 214 2.43 -10.48 2.87
CA GLY A 214 1.16 -11.06 2.38
C GLY A 214 1.41 -11.92 1.15
N THR A 215 1.38 -11.34 -0.06
CA THR A 215 1.77 -12.02 -1.31
C THR A 215 3.28 -12.11 -1.51
N SER A 216 4.06 -11.46 -0.68
CA SER A 216 5.51 -11.20 -0.82
C SER A 216 5.90 -10.26 -1.97
N GLY A 217 4.98 -9.84 -2.83
CA GLY A 217 5.30 -8.99 -3.98
C GLY A 217 6.02 -7.69 -3.58
N THR A 218 5.58 -7.03 -2.51
CA THR A 218 6.19 -5.79 -2.00
C THR A 218 7.63 -6.02 -1.54
N LEU A 219 7.83 -6.97 -0.62
CA LEU A 219 9.16 -7.29 -0.10
C LEU A 219 10.11 -7.70 -1.23
N THR A 220 9.70 -8.68 -2.03
CA THR A 220 10.53 -9.27 -3.08
C THR A 220 10.83 -8.26 -4.20
N GLY A 221 9.83 -7.49 -4.62
CA GLY A 221 10.01 -6.48 -5.66
C GLY A 221 11.01 -5.40 -5.24
N ILE A 222 10.85 -4.85 -4.03
CA ILE A 222 11.76 -3.82 -3.50
C ILE A 222 13.15 -4.43 -3.25
N ALA A 223 13.24 -5.53 -2.52
CA ALA A 223 14.52 -6.14 -2.15
C ALA A 223 15.35 -6.54 -3.38
N SER A 224 14.72 -7.14 -4.40
CA SER A 224 15.41 -7.52 -5.63
C SER A 224 16.02 -6.33 -6.38
N ALA A 225 15.33 -5.18 -6.41
CA ALA A 225 15.85 -3.97 -7.02
C ALA A 225 16.96 -3.32 -6.17
N LEU A 226 16.72 -3.13 -4.87
CA LEU A 226 17.68 -2.46 -3.99
C LEU A 226 18.97 -3.28 -3.80
N LYS A 227 18.90 -4.61 -3.72
CA LYS A 227 20.11 -5.48 -3.64
C LYS A 227 20.97 -5.42 -4.92
N THR A 228 20.43 -4.99 -6.04
CA THR A 228 21.24 -4.73 -7.25
C THR A 228 22.17 -3.53 -7.08
N CYS A 229 21.73 -2.52 -6.32
CA CYS A 229 22.52 -1.31 -6.04
C CYS A 229 23.34 -1.44 -4.74
N ASN A 230 22.78 -2.11 -3.73
CA ASN A 230 23.43 -2.39 -2.44
C ASN A 230 23.29 -3.90 -2.12
N PRO A 231 24.26 -4.75 -2.49
CA PRO A 231 24.24 -6.18 -2.20
C PRO A 231 24.17 -6.51 -0.70
N ASP A 232 24.65 -5.61 0.16
CA ASP A 232 24.67 -5.75 1.62
C ASP A 232 23.37 -5.25 2.30
N LEU A 233 22.34 -4.90 1.52
CA LEU A 233 21.03 -4.53 2.05
C LEU A 233 20.49 -5.62 2.97
N TYR A 234 20.21 -5.27 4.23
CA TYR A 234 19.62 -6.19 5.20
C TYR A 234 18.10 -6.23 5.04
N VAL A 235 17.55 -7.37 4.68
CA VAL A 235 16.11 -7.52 4.36
C VAL A 235 15.40 -8.31 5.45
N VAL A 236 14.40 -7.69 6.04
CA VAL A 236 13.58 -8.24 7.13
C VAL A 236 12.17 -8.51 6.63
N ALA A 237 11.79 -9.78 6.62
CA ALA A 237 10.41 -10.21 6.41
C ALA A 237 9.68 -10.24 7.76
N VAL A 238 8.41 -9.83 7.77
CA VAL A 238 7.59 -9.85 8.99
C VAL A 238 6.36 -10.71 8.77
N GLU A 239 6.13 -11.64 9.70
CA GLU A 239 4.95 -12.51 9.69
C GLU A 239 4.26 -12.55 11.07
N PRO A 240 2.99 -13.00 11.15
CA PRO A 240 2.33 -13.17 12.43
C PRO A 240 2.95 -14.31 13.25
N ALA A 241 3.26 -14.08 14.53
CA ALA A 241 3.77 -15.09 15.44
C ALA A 241 2.80 -16.28 15.63
N GLU A 242 1.49 -16.02 15.45
CA GLU A 242 0.46 -17.06 15.51
C GLU A 242 0.40 -17.93 14.23
N SER A 243 1.09 -17.51 13.16
CA SER A 243 1.13 -18.22 11.87
C SER A 243 2.51 -18.10 11.20
N PRO A 244 3.60 -18.61 11.86
CA PRO A 244 4.98 -18.36 11.46
C PRO A 244 5.45 -19.32 10.35
N VAL A 245 4.79 -19.28 9.19
CA VAL A 245 5.02 -20.23 8.08
C VAL A 245 6.32 -19.96 7.34
N LEU A 246 6.84 -18.72 7.35
CA LEU A 246 8.13 -18.38 6.74
C LEU A 246 9.30 -18.90 7.60
N ASN A 247 9.11 -18.96 8.92
CA ASN A 247 10.03 -19.58 9.87
C ASN A 247 9.84 -21.11 9.99
N GLY A 248 9.04 -21.73 9.11
CA GLY A 248 8.82 -23.18 9.08
C GLY A 248 7.79 -23.68 10.09
N GLY A 249 7.07 -22.80 10.76
CA GLY A 249 6.00 -23.13 11.68
C GLY A 249 4.67 -23.51 10.97
N LYS A 250 3.65 -23.77 11.76
CA LYS A 250 2.32 -24.13 11.26
C LYS A 250 1.46 -22.89 11.09
N PRO A 251 0.57 -22.86 10.07
CA PRO A 251 -0.41 -21.79 9.94
C PRO A 251 -1.39 -21.81 11.13
N GLY A 252 -1.77 -20.61 11.59
CA GLY A 252 -2.72 -20.43 12.69
C GLY A 252 -3.55 -19.16 12.52
N PRO A 253 -4.66 -19.02 13.27
CA PRO A 253 -5.49 -17.82 13.23
C PRO A 253 -4.78 -16.64 13.90
N HIS A 254 -4.82 -15.46 13.26
CA HIS A 254 -4.25 -14.21 13.76
C HIS A 254 -5.15 -13.02 13.38
N LYS A 255 -4.89 -11.85 14.01
CA LYS A 255 -5.68 -10.63 13.80
C LYS A 255 -5.04 -9.64 12.82
N ILE A 256 -3.83 -9.90 12.34
CA ILE A 256 -3.07 -8.98 11.47
C ILE A 256 -3.53 -9.15 10.03
N LEU A 257 -4.61 -8.46 9.65
CA LEU A 257 -5.19 -8.57 8.31
C LEU A 257 -4.23 -8.04 7.23
N GLY A 258 -4.18 -8.76 6.09
CA GLY A 258 -3.40 -8.39 4.92
C GLY A 258 -2.03 -9.05 4.81
N ILE A 259 -1.60 -9.79 5.84
CA ILE A 259 -0.38 -10.61 5.87
C ILE A 259 -0.68 -12.02 6.41
N GLY A 260 0.31 -12.90 6.42
CA GLY A 260 0.15 -14.24 7.00
C GLY A 260 -0.89 -15.08 6.27
N ALA A 261 -0.69 -15.36 4.99
CA ALA A 261 -1.65 -16.08 4.14
C ALA A 261 -1.87 -17.55 4.55
N GLY A 262 -1.13 -18.06 5.54
CA GLY A 262 -1.18 -19.45 5.99
C GLY A 262 -0.41 -20.43 5.10
N PHE A 263 0.36 -19.91 4.16
CA PHE A 263 1.28 -20.66 3.28
C PHE A 263 2.44 -19.74 2.86
N VAL A 264 3.56 -20.33 2.41
CA VAL A 264 4.67 -19.57 1.84
C VAL A 264 4.28 -19.08 0.45
N PRO A 265 4.21 -17.74 0.22
CA PRO A 265 3.79 -17.19 -1.07
C PRO A 265 4.79 -17.52 -2.17
N LYS A 266 4.31 -17.69 -3.40
CA LYS A 266 5.15 -18.01 -4.58
C LYS A 266 6.29 -17.03 -4.81
N PHE A 267 6.05 -15.73 -4.55
CA PHE A 267 7.07 -14.70 -4.76
C PHE A 267 8.08 -14.60 -3.61
N TYR A 268 7.87 -15.30 -2.50
CA TYR A 268 8.82 -15.29 -1.39
C TYR A 268 10.14 -15.93 -1.80
N GLY A 269 11.17 -15.11 -1.86
CA GLY A 269 12.53 -15.55 -2.17
C GLY A 269 13.39 -15.61 -0.90
N PRO A 270 13.56 -16.79 -0.26
CA PRO A 270 14.33 -16.87 0.97
C PRO A 270 15.78 -16.39 0.83
N ALA A 271 16.36 -16.48 -0.37
CA ALA A 271 17.71 -15.98 -0.65
C ALA A 271 17.80 -14.42 -0.63
N LEU A 272 16.68 -13.72 -0.69
CA LEU A 272 16.65 -12.25 -0.58
C LEU A 272 16.49 -11.77 0.86
N VAL A 273 16.09 -12.64 1.80
CA VAL A 273 15.69 -12.32 3.17
C VAL A 273 16.80 -12.72 4.13
N ASP A 274 17.25 -11.78 4.94
CA ASP A 274 18.29 -11.98 5.92
C ASP A 274 17.73 -12.37 7.30
N GLU A 275 16.50 -11.88 7.61
CA GLU A 275 15.82 -12.20 8.88
C GLU A 275 14.31 -12.29 8.68
N VAL A 276 13.65 -13.23 9.36
CA VAL A 276 12.19 -13.27 9.50
C VAL A 276 11.85 -12.97 10.95
N VAL A 277 11.04 -11.93 11.16
CA VAL A 277 10.62 -11.49 12.51
C VAL A 277 9.15 -11.82 12.72
N ASP A 278 8.90 -12.65 13.73
CA ASP A 278 7.55 -12.96 14.19
C ASP A 278 7.02 -11.82 15.08
N VAL A 279 5.80 -11.36 14.80
CA VAL A 279 5.12 -10.32 15.56
C VAL A 279 3.74 -10.81 15.94
N THR A 280 3.39 -10.73 17.23
CA THR A 280 2.07 -11.13 17.69
C THR A 280 0.99 -10.12 17.23
N SER A 281 -0.25 -10.59 17.20
CA SER A 281 -1.40 -9.71 16.91
C SER A 281 -1.50 -8.56 17.89
N GLU A 282 -1.15 -8.77 19.15
CA GLU A 282 -1.18 -7.76 20.21
C GLU A 282 -0.07 -6.71 19.97
N GLU A 283 1.17 -7.12 19.74
CA GLU A 283 2.28 -6.21 19.39
C GLU A 283 1.93 -5.32 18.19
N ALA A 284 1.30 -5.90 17.16
CA ALA A 284 0.90 -5.16 15.96
C ALA A 284 -0.18 -4.11 16.25
N ILE A 285 -1.18 -4.46 17.06
CA ILE A 285 -2.26 -3.54 17.47
C ILE A 285 -1.70 -2.40 18.31
N ASP A 286 -0.89 -2.72 19.32
CA ASP A 286 -0.32 -1.73 20.24
C ASP A 286 0.64 -0.78 19.51
N MET A 287 1.42 -1.28 18.56
CA MET A 287 2.30 -0.43 17.76
C MET A 287 1.53 0.47 16.81
N ALA A 288 0.43 0.00 16.20
CA ALA A 288 -0.44 0.84 15.38
C ALA A 288 -1.07 1.97 16.21
N LYS A 289 -1.53 1.69 17.45
CA LYS A 289 -2.00 2.72 18.40
C LYS A 289 -0.87 3.69 18.79
N THR A 290 0.31 3.17 19.06
CA THR A 290 1.48 3.96 19.48
C THR A 290 1.90 4.96 18.41
N VAL A 291 2.08 4.51 17.16
CA VAL A 291 2.51 5.39 16.08
C VAL A 291 1.46 6.46 15.77
N ALA A 292 0.17 6.13 15.86
CA ALA A 292 -0.89 7.12 15.71
C ALA A 292 -0.80 8.23 16.76
N ARG A 293 -0.53 7.88 18.04
CA ARG A 293 -0.44 8.84 19.15
C ARG A 293 0.88 9.61 19.20
N THR A 294 1.96 9.02 18.69
CA THR A 294 3.31 9.63 18.76
C THR A 294 3.70 10.37 17.50
N GLU A 295 3.44 9.81 16.34
CA GLU A 295 3.83 10.39 15.04
C GLU A 295 2.64 10.96 14.25
N GLY A 296 1.38 10.69 14.69
CA GLY A 296 0.17 11.13 14.01
C GLY A 296 -0.17 10.33 12.74
N LEU A 297 0.36 9.12 12.59
CA LEU A 297 0.15 8.30 11.40
C LEU A 297 -0.96 7.28 11.60
N PRO A 298 -2.06 7.33 10.83
CA PRO A 298 -3.23 6.46 10.97
C PRO A 298 -3.01 5.13 10.24
N VAL A 299 -2.16 4.27 10.79
CA VAL A 299 -1.75 3.03 10.12
C VAL A 299 -2.59 1.82 10.49
N GLY A 300 -2.73 0.88 9.54
CA GLY A 300 -3.39 -0.40 9.76
C GLY A 300 -2.50 -1.42 10.49
N LEU A 301 -3.09 -2.59 10.80
CA LEU A 301 -2.48 -3.64 11.64
C LEU A 301 -1.16 -4.18 11.08
N SER A 302 -1.09 -4.43 9.77
CA SER A 302 0.15 -4.92 9.13
C SER A 302 1.29 -3.90 9.16
N SER A 303 0.97 -2.61 9.15
CA SER A 303 1.93 -1.54 9.33
C SER A 303 2.43 -1.49 10.79
N GLY A 304 1.53 -1.72 11.76
CA GLY A 304 1.90 -1.90 13.16
C GLY A 304 2.86 -3.06 13.36
N ALA A 305 2.61 -4.20 12.71
CA ALA A 305 3.51 -5.35 12.74
C ALA A 305 4.88 -5.02 12.13
N ALA A 306 4.91 -4.36 10.97
CA ALA A 306 6.17 -3.96 10.33
C ALA A 306 6.98 -2.99 11.23
N LEU A 307 6.30 -2.04 11.89
CA LEU A 307 6.95 -1.11 12.84
C LEU A 307 7.46 -1.84 14.10
N ALA A 308 6.70 -2.78 14.66
CA ALA A 308 7.13 -3.57 15.82
C ALA A 308 8.41 -4.36 15.49
N ALA A 309 8.47 -4.98 14.32
CA ALA A 309 9.68 -5.67 13.83
C ALA A 309 10.84 -4.68 13.58
N ALA A 310 10.56 -3.52 12.95
CA ALA A 310 11.57 -2.49 12.72
C ALA A 310 12.19 -1.96 14.02
N ILE A 311 11.40 -1.85 15.08
CA ILE A 311 11.92 -1.48 16.41
C ILE A 311 12.84 -2.59 16.97
N LYS A 312 12.41 -3.85 16.95
CA LYS A 312 13.23 -4.99 17.40
C LYS A 312 14.58 -5.04 16.68
N VAL A 313 14.59 -4.86 15.37
CA VAL A 313 15.80 -4.87 14.54
C VAL A 313 16.62 -3.58 14.73
N GLY A 314 15.97 -2.42 14.73
CA GLY A 314 16.62 -1.10 14.82
C GLY A 314 17.32 -0.82 16.16
N GLN A 315 17.03 -1.61 17.21
CA GLN A 315 17.74 -1.57 18.49
C GLN A 315 19.06 -2.33 18.49
N LYS A 316 19.30 -3.21 17.52
CA LYS A 316 20.51 -4.02 17.44
C LYS A 316 21.75 -3.14 17.23
N PRO A 317 22.89 -3.44 17.88
CA PRO A 317 24.11 -2.65 17.76
C PRO A 317 24.60 -2.47 16.32
N GLU A 318 24.46 -3.48 15.48
CA GLU A 318 24.84 -3.48 14.06
C GLU A 318 24.03 -2.54 13.19
N MET A 319 22.88 -2.05 13.68
CA MET A 319 22.04 -1.06 13.01
C MET A 319 22.43 0.38 13.32
N ALA A 320 23.51 0.60 14.08
CA ALA A 320 23.94 1.95 14.45
C ALA A 320 24.26 2.82 13.22
N GLY A 321 23.55 3.95 13.11
CA GLY A 321 23.72 4.92 12.01
C GLY A 321 23.13 4.51 10.68
N LYS A 322 22.56 3.31 10.55
CA LYS A 322 21.97 2.76 9.31
C LYS A 322 20.60 3.37 9.02
N ASN A 323 20.28 3.53 7.73
CA ASN A 323 18.96 3.92 7.24
C ASN A 323 18.09 2.67 7.07
N MET A 324 17.03 2.57 7.87
CA MET A 324 16.07 1.47 7.84
C MET A 324 14.75 1.96 7.26
N VAL A 325 14.35 1.42 6.12
CA VAL A 325 13.05 1.69 5.49
C VAL A 325 12.03 0.65 5.92
N VAL A 326 10.91 1.10 6.47
CA VAL A 326 9.76 0.26 6.84
C VAL A 326 8.54 0.59 5.96
N ILE A 327 7.87 -0.44 5.44
CA ILE A 327 6.69 -0.27 4.59
C ILE A 327 5.42 -0.20 5.43
N LEU A 328 4.72 0.94 5.37
CA LEU A 328 3.42 1.15 6.03
C LEU A 328 2.29 0.93 5.02
N ALA A 329 1.80 -0.29 4.96
CA ALA A 329 1.04 -0.83 3.84
C ALA A 329 -0.38 -0.26 3.67
N SER A 330 -1.06 0.16 4.73
CA SER A 330 -2.45 0.63 4.66
C SER A 330 -2.83 1.55 5.82
N ALA A 331 -3.90 2.33 5.62
CA ALA A 331 -4.52 3.16 6.65
C ALA A 331 -5.42 2.35 7.60
N VAL A 332 -5.75 2.96 8.75
CA VAL A 332 -6.49 2.33 9.86
C VAL A 332 -8.00 2.25 9.64
N GLU A 333 -8.58 3.13 8.82
CA GLU A 333 -10.04 3.32 8.71
C GLU A 333 -10.78 2.02 8.39
N ARG A 334 -10.16 1.10 7.65
CA ARG A 334 -10.75 -0.19 7.25
C ARG A 334 -10.74 -1.24 8.34
N TYR A 335 -10.22 -0.90 9.52
CA TYR A 335 -10.06 -1.81 10.65
C TYR A 335 -10.72 -1.29 11.92
N LEU A 336 -11.29 -0.07 11.91
CA LEU A 336 -11.89 0.56 13.08
C LEU A 336 -13.09 -0.24 13.60
N SER A 337 -13.93 -0.79 12.71
CA SER A 337 -15.09 -1.62 13.08
C SER A 337 -14.74 -2.97 13.72
N LEU A 338 -13.46 -3.34 13.75
CA LEU A 338 -13.01 -4.60 14.37
C LEU A 338 -12.87 -4.50 15.89
N GLY A 339 -13.03 -3.31 16.49
CA GLY A 339 -12.93 -3.10 17.94
C GLY A 339 -11.51 -3.25 18.52
N TYR A 340 -10.47 -3.22 17.68
CA TYR A 340 -9.09 -3.36 18.16
C TYR A 340 -8.46 -2.03 18.60
N PHE A 341 -9.07 -0.91 18.23
CA PHE A 341 -8.53 0.44 18.44
C PHE A 341 -9.23 1.22 19.55
N ASP A 342 -10.21 0.63 20.18
CA ASP A 342 -10.95 1.19 21.33
C ASP A 342 -10.08 1.29 22.58
#